data_164e99c88387e433dc477e89a832221f
#
_entry.id   164e99c88387e433dc477e89a832221f
#
_cell.length_a   1.000
_cell.length_b   1.000
_cell.length_c   1.000
_cell.angle_alpha   90.00
_cell.angle_beta   90.00
_cell.angle_gamma   90.00
#
_symmetry.space_group_name_H-M   'P 1'
#
loop_
_entity.id
_entity.type
_entity.pdbx_description
1 polymer ?
#
loop_
_entity_poly.entity_id
_entity_poly.type
_entity_poly.pdbx_seq_one_letter_code
_entity_poly.pdbx_strand_id
1 'polypeptide(L)'
;MFAYNGGPGSASIWLHMGILGPQRAVVTDAGFSNNGPYRRVNNEYSIIDETDLVMIDPVGTGFAKAVGEAKGQDFWGVDQDIKSISEFIVQYLTENSRWASPKYILGESYGGMRSGGVAYYLLNSHFVALDGVVLVSPFMEFTSGFSGMGIDLPHVMFLPTLAATARYHGAL
;
A
#
# COMPACT_ATOMS: atom_id res chain seq x y z
N MET A 1 -3.68 11.24 6.69
CA MET A 1 -3.81 9.91 6.06
C MET A 1 -2.49 9.18 6.12
N PHE A 2 -2.47 7.91 6.51
CA PHE A 2 -1.31 7.04 6.46
C PHE A 2 -1.41 6.15 5.22
N ALA A 3 -0.34 6.07 4.43
CA ALA A 3 -0.36 5.33 3.17
C ALA A 3 0.85 4.40 3.04
N TYR A 4 0.65 3.21 2.51
CA TYR A 4 1.70 2.21 2.32
C TYR A 4 1.41 1.29 1.12
N ASN A 5 2.48 0.92 0.43
CA ASN A 5 2.42 -0.13 -0.58
C ASN A 5 2.34 -1.53 0.07
N GLY A 6 2.05 -2.50 -0.76
CA GLY A 6 1.95 -3.91 -0.37
C GLY A 6 3.23 -4.70 -0.56
N GLY A 7 3.18 -5.62 -1.47
CA GLY A 7 4.20 -6.63 -1.71
C GLY A 7 3.75 -8.01 -1.20
N PRO A 8 4.03 -8.44 0.05
CA PRO A 8 4.84 -7.77 1.07
C PRO A 8 6.29 -7.49 0.64
N GLY A 9 6.89 -6.46 1.26
CA GLY A 9 8.29 -6.11 1.00
C GLY A 9 8.50 -4.94 0.03
N SER A 10 7.44 -4.22 -0.36
CA SER A 10 7.55 -3.01 -1.19
C SER A 10 7.64 -1.76 -0.34
N ALA A 11 8.56 -0.87 -0.71
CA ALA A 11 8.60 0.50 -0.19
C ALA A 11 7.42 1.32 -0.72
N SER A 12 7.02 2.36 -0.01
CA SER A 12 5.87 3.20 -0.37
C SER A 12 6.16 4.20 -1.50
N ILE A 13 7.32 4.08 -2.14
CA ILE A 13 7.75 4.93 -3.25
C ILE A 13 6.78 4.89 -4.43
N TRP A 14 6.13 3.75 -4.70
CA TRP A 14 5.19 3.60 -5.80
C TRP A 14 3.95 4.47 -5.62
N LEU A 15 3.37 4.48 -4.43
CA LEU A 15 2.28 5.39 -4.08
C LEU A 15 2.75 6.84 -4.02
N HIS A 16 3.93 7.07 -3.45
CA HIS A 16 4.47 8.42 -3.30
C HIS A 16 4.72 9.08 -4.66
N MET A 17 5.52 8.44 -5.51
CA MET A 17 5.94 9.01 -6.79
C MET A 17 5.01 8.69 -7.96
N GLY A 18 4.05 7.80 -7.76
CA GLY A 18 3.11 7.40 -8.81
C GLY A 18 1.74 8.04 -8.68
N ILE A 19 1.24 8.25 -7.43
CA ILE A 19 -0.17 8.60 -7.20
C ILE A 19 -0.33 9.79 -6.25
N LEU A 20 0.18 9.70 -5.02
CA LEU A 20 -0.26 10.55 -3.91
C LEU A 20 0.66 11.75 -3.64
N GLY A 21 1.95 11.60 -3.85
CA GLY A 21 2.93 12.63 -3.50
C GLY A 21 2.80 13.91 -4.30
N PRO A 22 3.41 15.01 -3.85
CA PRO A 22 3.33 16.31 -4.51
C PRO A 22 4.06 16.36 -5.86
N GLN A 23 4.93 15.39 -6.10
CA GLN A 23 5.61 15.19 -7.39
C GLN A 23 5.42 13.75 -7.85
N ARG A 24 5.29 13.57 -9.16
CA ARG A 24 5.15 12.24 -9.77
C ARG A 24 6.20 11.99 -10.85
N ALA A 25 6.56 10.74 -11.01
CA ALA A 25 7.36 10.31 -12.14
C ALA A 25 6.54 10.41 -13.44
N VAL A 26 7.17 10.86 -14.51
CA VAL A 26 6.55 10.85 -15.84
C VAL A 26 6.65 9.42 -16.38
N VAL A 27 5.50 8.80 -16.62
CA VAL A 27 5.37 7.49 -17.26
C VAL A 27 4.50 7.62 -18.50
N THR A 28 4.73 6.77 -19.48
CA THR A 28 3.90 6.68 -20.69
C THR A 28 2.78 5.66 -20.48
N ASP A 29 1.62 5.92 -21.07
CA ASP A 29 0.50 4.97 -21.02
C ASP A 29 0.89 3.64 -21.64
N ALA A 30 0.55 2.54 -20.97
CA ALA A 30 0.68 1.16 -21.42
C ALA A 30 2.08 0.75 -21.93
N GLY A 31 3.13 1.45 -21.53
CA GLY A 31 4.47 1.16 -22.00
C GLY A 31 5.54 1.22 -20.94
N PHE A 32 6.67 0.62 -21.24
CA PHE A 32 7.90 0.88 -20.50
C PHE A 32 8.32 2.33 -20.77
N SER A 33 8.74 3.06 -19.73
CA SER A 33 9.39 4.35 -19.93
C SER A 33 10.62 4.17 -20.81
N ASN A 34 10.76 5.00 -21.83
CA ASN A 34 11.95 5.01 -22.67
C ASN A 34 13.21 5.24 -21.83
N ASN A 35 14.35 4.77 -22.33
CA ASN A 35 15.64 5.06 -21.71
C ASN A 35 15.75 6.56 -21.42
N GLY A 36 16.13 6.92 -20.21
CA GLY A 36 16.19 8.26 -19.67
C GLY A 36 16.50 9.41 -20.65
N PRO A 37 16.52 10.63 -20.16
CA PRO A 37 16.47 11.02 -18.75
C PRO A 37 15.06 10.91 -18.17
N TYR A 38 14.95 10.28 -17.01
CA TYR A 38 13.69 10.21 -16.27
C TYR A 38 13.35 11.59 -15.71
N ARG A 39 12.07 11.94 -15.76
CA ARG A 39 11.58 13.24 -15.35
C ARG A 39 10.55 13.09 -14.24
N ARG A 40 10.57 14.02 -13.30
CA ARG A 40 9.47 14.18 -12.37
C ARG A 40 8.85 15.56 -12.59
N VAL A 41 7.57 15.65 -12.35
CA VAL A 41 6.76 16.85 -12.51
C VAL A 41 5.90 17.04 -11.27
N ASN A 42 5.34 18.23 -11.10
CA ASN A 42 4.33 18.43 -10.08
C ASN A 42 3.13 17.51 -10.33
N ASN A 43 2.57 16.98 -9.27
CA ASN A 43 1.43 16.08 -9.32
C ASN A 43 0.16 16.88 -9.05
N GLU A 44 -0.56 17.21 -10.10
CA GLU A 44 -1.85 17.90 -10.02
C GLU A 44 -2.99 17.09 -9.41
N TYR A 45 -2.76 15.78 -9.23
CA TYR A 45 -3.69 14.83 -8.59
C TYR A 45 -3.31 14.50 -7.15
N SER A 46 -2.30 15.17 -6.60
CA SER A 46 -1.91 14.95 -5.21
C SER A 46 -3.03 15.38 -4.27
N ILE A 47 -3.20 14.64 -3.19
CA ILE A 47 -4.21 14.92 -2.17
C ILE A 47 -3.63 15.70 -0.98
N ILE A 48 -2.44 16.26 -1.14
CA ILE A 48 -1.72 16.92 -0.04
C ILE A 48 -2.39 18.24 0.40
N ASP A 49 -3.25 18.80 -0.42
CA ASP A 49 -4.10 19.95 -0.12
C ASP A 49 -5.34 19.61 0.71
N GLU A 50 -5.73 18.32 0.72
CA GLU A 50 -6.90 17.84 1.46
C GLU A 50 -6.53 17.13 2.77
N THR A 51 -5.30 16.61 2.90
CA THR A 51 -4.88 15.84 4.07
C THR A 51 -3.38 15.89 4.30
N ASP A 52 -2.95 15.82 5.56
CA ASP A 52 -1.57 15.44 5.86
C ASP A 52 -1.32 14.01 5.37
N LEU A 53 -0.27 13.81 4.62
CA LEU A 53 0.08 12.53 4.02
C LEU A 53 1.33 11.94 4.68
N VAL A 54 1.19 10.81 5.33
CA VAL A 54 2.27 10.06 5.97
C VAL A 54 2.53 8.79 5.18
N MET A 55 3.64 8.77 4.45
CA MET A 55 4.07 7.61 3.67
C MET A 55 4.89 6.69 4.57
N ILE A 56 4.44 5.44 4.74
CA ILE A 56 5.08 4.47 5.62
C ILE A 56 5.83 3.44 4.77
N ASP A 57 7.12 3.33 4.97
CA ASP A 57 7.89 2.17 4.49
C ASP A 57 7.82 1.07 5.56
N PRO A 58 7.23 -0.11 5.27
CA PRO A 58 7.31 -1.24 6.19
C PRO A 58 8.75 -1.62 6.51
N VAL A 59 9.02 -2.11 7.71
CA VAL A 59 10.39 -2.44 8.15
C VAL A 59 11.06 -3.43 7.20
N GLY A 60 12.26 -3.08 6.77
CA GLY A 60 13.04 -3.83 5.77
C GLY A 60 12.81 -3.34 4.34
N THR A 61 12.04 -2.27 4.14
CA THR A 61 11.81 -1.65 2.84
C THR A 61 12.22 -0.18 2.85
N GLY A 62 12.53 0.36 1.67
CA GLY A 62 12.84 1.78 1.52
C GLY A 62 13.88 2.29 2.52
N PHE A 63 13.49 3.25 3.32
CA PHE A 63 14.35 3.83 4.36
C PHE A 63 14.17 3.17 5.74
N ALA A 64 13.15 2.32 5.92
CA ALA A 64 12.86 1.68 7.20
C ALA A 64 13.75 0.45 7.43
N LYS A 65 14.50 0.45 8.51
CA LYS A 65 15.40 -0.64 8.90
C LYS A 65 15.19 -1.01 10.37
N ALA A 66 15.36 -2.29 10.68
CA ALA A 66 15.48 -2.73 12.06
C ALA A 66 16.72 -2.09 12.70
N VAL A 67 16.60 -1.63 13.94
CA VAL A 67 17.67 -0.97 14.69
C VAL A 67 17.87 -1.64 16.06
N GLY A 68 19.01 -1.40 16.70
CA GLY A 68 19.35 -2.01 17.97
C GLY A 68 19.54 -3.52 17.86
N GLU A 69 18.91 -4.26 18.75
CA GLU A 69 18.98 -5.73 18.77
C GLU A 69 17.92 -6.40 17.87
N ALA A 70 16.97 -5.61 17.32
CA ALA A 70 15.90 -6.11 16.48
C ALA A 70 16.45 -6.60 15.13
N LYS A 71 15.88 -7.68 14.62
CA LYS A 71 16.22 -8.28 13.32
C LYS A 71 15.07 -8.09 12.35
N GLY A 72 15.35 -8.08 11.05
CA GLY A 72 14.31 -7.98 10.02
C GLY A 72 13.20 -9.04 10.18
N GLN A 73 13.57 -10.26 10.57
CA GLN A 73 12.65 -11.37 10.79
C GLN A 73 11.58 -11.08 11.86
N ASP A 74 11.84 -10.19 12.79
CA ASP A 74 10.90 -9.80 13.85
C ASP A 74 9.69 -9.01 13.29
N PHE A 75 9.75 -8.62 12.01
CA PHE A 75 8.76 -7.78 11.34
C PHE A 75 8.12 -8.44 10.10
N TRP A 76 8.58 -9.62 9.67
CA TRP A 76 8.18 -10.20 8.37
C TRP A 76 6.95 -11.10 8.39
N GLY A 77 6.42 -11.44 9.53
CA GLY A 77 5.15 -12.15 9.64
C GLY A 77 3.96 -11.20 9.46
N VAL A 78 2.79 -11.72 9.07
CA VAL A 78 1.57 -10.91 8.89
C VAL A 78 1.22 -10.16 10.18
N ASP A 79 1.22 -10.84 11.32
CA ASP A 79 0.88 -10.23 12.62
C ASP A 79 1.94 -9.23 13.07
N GLN A 80 3.21 -9.52 12.82
CA GLN A 80 4.33 -8.64 13.16
C GLN A 80 4.32 -7.36 12.30
N ASP A 81 4.02 -7.49 11.01
CA ASP A 81 3.87 -6.39 10.07
C ASP A 81 2.71 -5.47 10.50
N ILE A 82 1.52 -6.05 10.74
CA ILE A 82 0.34 -5.33 11.22
C ILE A 82 0.65 -4.59 12.52
N LYS A 83 1.29 -5.27 13.48
CA LYS A 83 1.65 -4.68 14.76
C LYS A 83 2.61 -3.52 14.57
N SER A 84 3.68 -3.69 13.80
CA SER A 84 4.70 -2.65 13.62
C SER A 84 4.14 -1.39 12.97
N ILE A 85 3.28 -1.51 11.98
CA ILE A 85 2.60 -0.38 11.34
C ILE A 85 1.62 0.30 12.32
N SER A 86 0.89 -0.49 13.11
CA SER A 86 -0.05 0.06 14.10
C SER A 86 0.66 0.83 15.20
N GLU A 87 1.75 0.29 15.73
CA GLU A 87 2.58 0.95 16.74
C GLU A 87 3.18 2.25 16.20
N PHE A 88 3.66 2.25 14.96
CA PHE A 88 4.12 3.47 14.30
C PHE A 88 3.02 4.53 14.21
N ILE A 89 1.80 4.14 13.83
CA ILE A 89 0.66 5.07 13.75
C ILE A 89 0.37 5.70 15.12
N VAL A 90 0.32 4.89 16.18
CA VAL A 90 0.09 5.36 17.55
C VAL A 90 1.19 6.31 18.01
N GLN A 91 2.44 5.96 17.74
CA GLN A 91 3.59 6.81 18.05
C GLN A 91 3.51 8.14 17.28
N TYR A 92 3.23 8.11 15.98
CA TYR A 92 3.09 9.30 15.16
C TYR A 92 1.98 10.24 15.68
N LEU A 93 0.81 9.69 16.03
CA LEU A 93 -0.31 10.45 16.57
C LEU A 93 0.07 11.15 17.89
N THR A 94 0.87 10.48 18.71
CA THR A 94 1.35 11.00 19.99
C THR A 94 2.40 12.10 19.81
N GLU A 95 3.45 11.82 19.05
CA GLU A 95 4.58 12.74 18.87
C GLU A 95 4.17 14.02 18.12
N ASN A 96 3.20 13.91 17.20
CA ASN A 96 2.74 15.03 16.39
C ASN A 96 1.43 15.66 16.89
N SER A 97 0.93 15.25 18.08
CA SER A 97 -0.31 15.76 18.68
C SER A 97 -1.54 15.65 17.76
N ARG A 98 -1.67 14.50 17.03
CA ARG A 98 -2.70 14.27 16.02
C ARG A 98 -3.86 13.38 16.49
N TRP A 99 -4.01 13.16 17.78
CA TRP A 99 -5.07 12.32 18.35
C TRP A 99 -6.49 12.80 18.00
N ALA A 100 -6.72 14.09 17.93
CA ALA A 100 -8.01 14.69 17.59
C ALA A 100 -8.28 14.75 16.07
N SER A 101 -7.28 14.49 15.22
CA SER A 101 -7.43 14.55 13.77
C SER A 101 -8.18 13.33 13.24
N PRO A 102 -8.99 13.45 12.16
CA PRO A 102 -9.53 12.31 11.44
C PRO A 102 -8.40 11.40 10.90
N LYS A 103 -8.58 10.09 11.03
CA LYS A 103 -7.56 9.07 10.76
C LYS A 103 -7.98 8.18 9.62
N TYR A 104 -7.22 8.25 8.53
CA TYR A 104 -7.43 7.42 7.35
C TYR A 104 -6.19 6.60 7.07
N ILE A 105 -6.38 5.37 6.59
CA ILE A 105 -5.31 4.55 6.03
C ILE A 105 -5.58 4.25 4.57
N LEU A 106 -4.51 4.15 3.79
CA LEU A 106 -4.56 3.76 2.38
C LEU A 106 -3.55 2.64 2.14
N GLY A 107 -4.06 1.49 1.68
CA GLY A 107 -3.24 0.32 1.38
C GLY A 107 -3.38 -0.13 -0.07
N GLU A 108 -2.24 -0.32 -0.74
CA GLU A 108 -2.18 -0.87 -2.09
C GLU A 108 -1.81 -2.35 -2.05
N SER A 109 -2.46 -3.19 -2.91
CA SER A 109 -2.15 -4.59 -3.08
C SER A 109 -2.26 -5.38 -1.76
N TYR A 110 -1.20 -6.07 -1.31
CA TYR A 110 -1.11 -6.69 0.03
C TYR A 110 -1.39 -5.68 1.16
N GLY A 111 -1.14 -4.39 0.95
CA GLY A 111 -1.52 -3.32 1.86
C GLY A 111 -3.03 -3.26 2.14
N GLY A 112 -3.88 -3.82 1.27
CA GLY A 112 -5.31 -4.00 1.53
C GLY A 112 -5.56 -4.96 2.69
N MET A 113 -4.96 -6.15 2.66
CA MET A 113 -5.03 -7.12 3.76
C MET A 113 -4.40 -6.56 5.03
N ARG A 114 -3.22 -5.92 4.93
CA ARG A 114 -2.59 -5.19 6.04
C ARG A 114 -3.55 -4.18 6.64
N SER A 115 -4.28 -3.40 5.83
CA SER A 115 -5.21 -2.36 6.30
C SER A 115 -6.34 -2.95 7.14
N GLY A 116 -6.88 -4.10 6.78
CA GLY A 116 -7.86 -4.81 7.59
C GLY A 116 -7.30 -5.19 8.97
N GLY A 117 -6.11 -5.76 8.99
CA GLY A 117 -5.41 -6.12 10.23
C GLY A 117 -5.03 -4.90 11.09
N VAL A 118 -4.52 -3.84 10.47
CA VAL A 118 -4.17 -2.58 11.16
C VAL A 118 -5.41 -1.93 11.78
N ALA A 119 -6.51 -1.85 11.03
CA ALA A 119 -7.76 -1.30 11.55
C ALA A 119 -8.26 -2.10 12.76
N TYR A 120 -8.23 -3.42 12.67
CA TYR A 120 -8.59 -4.31 13.78
C TYR A 120 -7.66 -4.14 14.98
N TYR A 121 -6.35 -4.14 14.77
CA TYR A 121 -5.36 -4.03 15.84
C TYR A 121 -5.41 -2.66 16.54
N LEU A 122 -5.51 -1.57 15.79
CA LEU A 122 -5.66 -0.22 16.34
C LEU A 122 -6.91 -0.11 17.22
N LEU A 123 -8.04 -0.64 16.75
CA LEU A 123 -9.29 -0.58 17.51
C LEU A 123 -9.23 -1.41 18.81
N ASN A 124 -8.74 -2.64 18.73
CA ASN A 124 -8.81 -3.57 19.87
C ASN A 124 -7.65 -3.44 20.84
N SER A 125 -6.47 -3.01 20.40
CA SER A 125 -5.29 -2.91 21.27
C SER A 125 -4.99 -1.49 21.73
N HIS A 126 -5.37 -0.48 20.94
CA HIS A 126 -5.08 0.92 21.25
C HIS A 126 -6.33 1.80 21.36
N PHE A 127 -7.53 1.24 21.15
CA PHE A 127 -8.81 1.98 21.16
C PHE A 127 -8.84 3.14 20.15
N VAL A 128 -8.11 2.99 19.05
CA VAL A 128 -8.05 3.96 17.95
C VAL A 128 -8.99 3.51 16.84
N ALA A 129 -10.07 4.26 16.66
CA ALA A 129 -10.95 4.10 15.51
C ALA A 129 -10.41 4.87 14.31
N LEU A 130 -10.52 4.28 13.13
CA LEU A 130 -10.24 4.96 11.86
C LEU A 130 -11.52 5.56 11.30
N ASP A 131 -11.41 6.73 10.69
CA ASP A 131 -12.52 7.41 10.01
C ASP A 131 -12.74 6.84 8.59
N GLY A 132 -11.71 6.20 8.02
CA GLY A 132 -11.85 5.51 6.73
C GLY A 132 -10.64 4.68 6.34
N VAL A 133 -10.91 3.74 5.41
CA VAL A 133 -9.90 2.86 4.79
C VAL A 133 -10.06 2.97 3.28
N VAL A 134 -8.97 3.32 2.59
CA VAL A 134 -8.90 3.37 1.13
C VAL A 134 -8.09 2.17 0.64
N LEU A 135 -8.68 1.42 -0.27
CA LEU A 135 -8.10 0.21 -0.83
C LEU A 135 -7.78 0.42 -2.32
N VAL A 136 -6.50 0.34 -2.66
CA VAL A 136 -6.02 0.50 -4.04
C VAL A 136 -5.59 -0.89 -4.56
N SER A 137 -6.32 -1.42 -5.54
CA SER A 137 -6.09 -2.75 -6.11
C SER A 137 -5.79 -3.81 -5.03
N PRO A 138 -6.67 -3.96 -4.02
CA PRO A 138 -6.36 -4.72 -2.82
C PRO A 138 -6.22 -6.20 -3.10
N PHE A 139 -5.23 -6.82 -2.51
CA PHE A 139 -5.11 -8.27 -2.39
C PHE A 139 -5.66 -8.68 -1.02
N MET A 140 -6.79 -9.37 -1.01
CA MET A 140 -7.52 -9.66 0.23
C MET A 140 -7.46 -11.13 0.62
N GLU A 141 -7.19 -12.02 -0.35
CA GLU A 141 -7.33 -13.45 -0.13
C GLU A 141 -6.43 -14.22 -1.13
N PHE A 142 -5.67 -15.20 -0.61
CA PHE A 142 -4.64 -15.88 -1.39
C PHE A 142 -5.21 -16.92 -2.36
N THR A 143 -6.31 -17.59 -2.04
CA THR A 143 -6.86 -18.67 -2.88
C THR A 143 -7.51 -18.15 -4.16
N SER A 144 -7.96 -16.89 -4.18
CA SER A 144 -8.47 -16.23 -5.37
C SER A 144 -7.39 -15.55 -6.23
N GLY A 145 -6.21 -15.31 -5.67
CA GLY A 145 -5.12 -14.58 -6.33
C GLY A 145 -4.05 -15.44 -6.98
N PHE A 146 -3.87 -16.68 -6.50
CA PHE A 146 -2.81 -17.56 -7.00
C PHE A 146 -3.41 -18.85 -7.61
N SER A 147 -3.04 -19.11 -8.85
CA SER A 147 -3.36 -20.39 -9.51
C SER A 147 -2.35 -21.46 -9.11
N GLY A 148 -2.82 -22.71 -9.03
CA GLY A 148 -2.00 -23.88 -8.74
C GLY A 148 -2.72 -25.13 -9.18
N MET A 149 -2.07 -26.29 -9.03
CA MET A 149 -2.68 -27.57 -9.39
C MET A 149 -3.98 -27.79 -8.58
N GLY A 150 -5.11 -27.90 -9.28
CA GLY A 150 -6.43 -28.09 -8.65
C GLY A 150 -7.06 -26.80 -8.10
N ILE A 151 -6.50 -25.62 -8.42
CA ILE A 151 -7.05 -24.30 -8.03
C ILE A 151 -7.49 -23.59 -9.30
N ASP A 152 -8.78 -23.69 -9.65
CA ASP A 152 -9.32 -23.11 -10.88
C ASP A 152 -9.98 -21.73 -10.66
N LEU A 153 -10.28 -21.37 -9.42
CA LEU A 153 -10.95 -20.12 -9.08
C LEU A 153 -10.29 -18.87 -9.68
N PRO A 154 -8.96 -18.68 -9.60
CA PRO A 154 -8.31 -17.52 -10.21
C PRO A 154 -8.54 -17.43 -11.71
N HIS A 155 -8.53 -18.54 -12.43
CA HIS A 155 -8.80 -18.55 -13.88
C HIS A 155 -10.18 -18.05 -14.22
N VAL A 156 -11.18 -18.44 -13.45
CA VAL A 156 -12.56 -17.97 -13.59
C VAL A 156 -12.68 -16.48 -13.27
N MET A 157 -12.07 -16.06 -12.16
CA MET A 157 -12.14 -14.67 -11.66
C MET A 157 -11.43 -13.68 -12.59
N PHE A 158 -10.29 -14.04 -13.17
CA PHE A 158 -9.52 -13.17 -14.06
C PHE A 158 -9.98 -13.18 -15.53
N LEU A 159 -10.80 -14.14 -15.95
CA LEU A 159 -11.23 -14.27 -17.33
C LEU A 159 -11.83 -12.99 -17.94
N PRO A 160 -12.76 -12.27 -17.27
CA PRO A 160 -13.32 -11.03 -17.81
C PRO A 160 -12.24 -9.95 -18.03
N THR A 161 -11.31 -9.82 -17.08
CA THR A 161 -10.22 -8.85 -17.18
C THR A 161 -9.25 -9.22 -18.31
N LEU A 162 -8.91 -10.49 -18.46
CA LEU A 162 -8.08 -10.98 -19.55
C LEU A 162 -8.72 -10.73 -20.91
N ALA A 163 -10.03 -10.97 -21.04
CA ALA A 163 -10.77 -10.68 -22.27
C ALA A 163 -10.78 -9.18 -22.61
N ALA A 164 -11.01 -8.32 -21.60
CA ALA A 164 -10.95 -6.87 -21.78
C ALA A 164 -9.55 -6.40 -22.21
N THR A 165 -8.50 -6.95 -21.61
CA THR A 165 -7.10 -6.66 -21.95
C THR A 165 -6.79 -7.13 -23.39
N ALA A 166 -7.20 -8.33 -23.77
CA ALA A 166 -7.00 -8.85 -25.12
C ALA A 166 -7.70 -7.98 -26.17
N ARG A 167 -8.93 -7.53 -25.88
CA ARG A 167 -9.64 -6.57 -26.75
C ARG A 167 -8.91 -5.25 -26.87
N TYR A 168 -8.43 -4.70 -25.76
CA TYR A 168 -7.68 -3.43 -25.76
C TYR A 168 -6.43 -3.51 -26.65
N HIS A 169 -5.74 -4.64 -26.62
CA HIS A 169 -4.54 -4.88 -27.46
C HIS A 169 -4.85 -5.45 -28.85
N GLY A 170 -6.11 -5.56 -29.25
CA GLY A 170 -6.49 -6.03 -30.59
C GLY A 170 -6.27 -7.52 -30.82
N ALA A 171 -6.19 -8.33 -29.75
CA ALA A 171 -6.07 -9.79 -29.82
C ALA A 171 -7.45 -10.50 -29.84
N LEU A 172 -8.51 -9.76 -29.61
CA LEU A 172 -9.93 -10.16 -29.75
C LEU A 172 -10.69 -9.06 -30.49
#